data_2dc17819933b2d464e7be2b731382d9e
#
_entry.id   2dc17819933b2d464e7be2b731382d9e
#
_cell.length_a   1.000
_cell.length_b   1.000
_cell.length_c   1.000
_cell.angle_alpha   90.00
_cell.angle_beta   90.00
_cell.angle_gamma   90.00
#
_symmetry.space_group_name_H-M   'P 1'
#
loop_
_entity.id
_entity.type
_entity.pdbx_description
1 polymer ?
#
loop_
_entity_poly.entity_id
_entity_poly.type
_entity_poly.pdbx_seq_one_letter_code
_entity_poly.pdbx_strand_id
1 'polypeptide(L)'
;MQTPRLYRVILPVADIERATAFYGVVFGTPGQRISPGRHYFNCGGIIFACYDPEADGDGEQGGWRLHPLQYLYFAVPDLEDTLARVQTAGGIIVADIDTMPWGERLFYARDPFGSPVCFVDERTLFTG
;
A
#
# COMPACT_ATOMS: atom_id res chain seq x y z
N MET A 1 26.82 -14.77 -5.98
CA MET A 1 25.82 -14.77 -4.92
C MET A 1 24.66 -13.90 -5.33
N GLN A 2 23.45 -14.36 -5.12
CA GLN A 2 22.25 -13.60 -5.46
C GLN A 2 21.74 -12.83 -4.24
N THR A 3 21.25 -11.62 -4.50
CA THR A 3 20.54 -10.85 -3.48
C THR A 3 19.23 -11.56 -3.11
N PRO A 4 18.87 -11.63 -1.84
CA PRO A 4 17.55 -12.13 -1.46
C PRO A 4 16.45 -11.35 -2.17
N ARG A 5 15.40 -12.05 -2.54
CA ARG A 5 14.23 -11.41 -3.15
C ARG A 5 13.25 -11.01 -2.06
N LEU A 6 12.86 -9.74 -2.03
CA LEU A 6 11.78 -9.31 -1.15
C LEU A 6 10.51 -10.04 -1.56
N TYR A 7 9.87 -10.76 -0.64
CA TYR A 7 8.77 -11.67 -0.96
C TYR A 7 7.44 -11.16 -0.44
N ARG A 8 7.40 -10.66 0.78
CA ARG A 8 6.16 -10.22 1.40
C ARG A 8 6.39 -9.01 2.28
N VAL A 9 5.46 -8.06 2.23
CA VAL A 9 5.39 -6.93 3.14
C VAL A 9 4.05 -7.02 3.87
N ILE A 10 4.07 -6.97 5.20
CA ILE A 10 2.85 -7.01 6.02
C ILE A 10 2.50 -5.60 6.44
N LEU A 11 1.28 -5.19 6.14
CA LEU A 11 0.69 -3.94 6.61
C LEU A 11 -0.34 -4.26 7.68
N PRO A 12 -0.09 -3.87 8.94
CA PRO A 12 -1.09 -4.01 9.99
C PRO A 12 -2.29 -3.09 9.71
N VAL A 13 -3.49 -3.62 9.85
CA VAL A 13 -4.73 -2.87 9.63
C VAL A 13 -5.72 -3.13 10.75
N ALA A 14 -6.55 -2.14 11.04
CA ALA A 14 -7.54 -2.22 12.12
C ALA A 14 -8.82 -2.94 11.69
N ASP A 15 -9.07 -3.01 10.39
CA ASP A 15 -10.31 -3.54 9.83
C ASP A 15 -9.99 -4.12 8.45
N ILE A 16 -9.98 -5.45 8.36
CA ILE A 16 -9.59 -6.13 7.13
C ILE A 16 -10.55 -5.84 5.97
N GLU A 17 -11.83 -5.68 6.26
CA GLU A 17 -12.81 -5.40 5.19
C GLU A 17 -12.59 -4.00 4.60
N ARG A 18 -12.32 -3.02 5.46
CA ARG A 18 -12.02 -1.66 5.02
C ARG A 18 -10.70 -1.60 4.25
N ALA A 19 -9.68 -2.32 4.71
CA ALA A 19 -8.38 -2.41 4.01
C ALA A 19 -8.55 -3.02 2.62
N THR A 20 -9.30 -4.12 2.53
CA THR A 20 -9.57 -4.81 1.28
C THR A 20 -10.31 -3.90 0.30
N ALA A 21 -11.31 -3.16 0.77
CA ALA A 21 -12.06 -2.22 -0.06
C ALA A 21 -11.16 -1.09 -0.58
N PHE A 22 -10.35 -0.50 0.30
CA PHE A 22 -9.47 0.61 -0.09
C PHE A 22 -8.44 0.16 -1.13
N TYR A 23 -7.64 -0.86 -0.80
CA TYR A 23 -6.57 -1.30 -1.68
C TYR A 23 -7.09 -1.97 -2.95
N GLY A 24 -8.23 -2.63 -2.87
CA GLY A 24 -8.88 -3.20 -4.05
C GLY A 24 -9.25 -2.12 -5.08
N VAL A 25 -9.78 -0.99 -4.63
CA VAL A 25 -10.09 0.14 -5.51
C VAL A 25 -8.81 0.78 -6.04
N VAL A 26 -7.85 1.06 -5.17
CA VAL A 26 -6.60 1.75 -5.55
C VAL A 26 -5.80 0.93 -6.55
N PHE A 27 -5.67 -0.38 -6.31
CA PHE A 27 -4.91 -1.28 -7.17
C PHE A 27 -5.70 -1.75 -8.40
N GLY A 28 -7.02 -1.62 -8.36
CA GLY A 28 -7.88 -2.09 -9.45
C GLY A 28 -7.96 -3.62 -9.54
N THR A 29 -7.80 -4.31 -8.40
CA THR A 29 -7.88 -5.78 -8.33
C THR A 29 -8.45 -6.19 -6.98
N PRO A 30 -9.24 -7.28 -6.92
CA PRO A 30 -9.85 -7.70 -5.66
C PRO A 30 -8.87 -8.33 -4.66
N GLY A 31 -7.68 -8.76 -5.10
CA GLY A 31 -6.78 -9.53 -4.26
C GLY A 31 -7.37 -10.87 -3.85
N GLN A 32 -6.83 -11.47 -2.80
CA GLN A 32 -7.24 -12.79 -2.33
C GLN A 32 -7.30 -12.86 -0.81
N ARG A 33 -8.45 -13.23 -0.26
CA ARG A 33 -8.60 -13.49 1.16
C ARG A 33 -7.91 -14.82 1.49
N ILE A 34 -7.02 -14.79 2.48
CA ILE A 34 -6.23 -15.96 2.91
C ILE A 34 -6.81 -16.55 4.20
N SER A 35 -7.18 -15.69 5.14
CA SER A 35 -7.73 -16.05 6.43
C SER A 35 -8.69 -14.93 6.86
N PRO A 36 -9.42 -15.08 7.99
CA PRO A 36 -10.32 -14.01 8.44
C PRO A 36 -9.64 -12.65 8.57
N GLY A 37 -8.35 -12.60 8.93
CA GLY A 37 -7.60 -11.38 9.12
C GLY A 37 -6.52 -11.11 8.09
N ARG A 38 -6.40 -11.91 7.01
CA ARG A 38 -5.35 -11.73 6.00
C ARG A 38 -5.91 -11.64 4.61
N HIS A 39 -5.50 -10.61 3.90
CA HIS A 39 -5.87 -10.40 2.51
C HIS A 39 -4.65 -9.96 1.72
N TYR A 40 -4.33 -10.68 0.65
CA TYR A 40 -3.09 -10.52 -0.11
C TYR A 40 -3.35 -9.91 -1.47
N PHE A 41 -2.46 -8.99 -1.86
CA PHE A 41 -2.39 -8.44 -3.21
C PHE A 41 -1.02 -8.77 -3.80
N ASN A 42 -0.99 -9.35 -4.98
CA ASN A 42 0.27 -9.59 -5.68
C ASN A 42 0.70 -8.32 -6.41
N CYS A 43 1.75 -7.69 -5.92
CA CYS A 43 2.28 -6.44 -6.48
C CYS A 43 3.59 -6.74 -7.20
N GLY A 44 3.50 -7.23 -8.43
CA GLY A 44 4.68 -7.49 -9.25
C GLY A 44 5.59 -8.58 -8.70
N GLY A 45 5.03 -9.60 -8.06
CA GLY A 45 5.78 -10.71 -7.47
C GLY A 45 6.08 -10.54 -5.98
N ILE A 46 5.79 -9.37 -5.42
CA ILE A 46 5.86 -9.14 -3.97
C ILE A 46 4.43 -9.16 -3.43
N ILE A 47 4.22 -9.91 -2.36
CA ILE A 47 2.90 -9.97 -1.72
C ILE A 47 2.75 -8.80 -0.76
N PHE A 48 1.78 -7.95 -1.03
CA PHE A 48 1.35 -6.93 -0.10
C PHE A 48 0.23 -7.52 0.75
N ALA A 49 0.50 -7.76 2.02
CA ALA A 49 -0.38 -8.50 2.93
C ALA A 49 -1.02 -7.55 3.95
N CYS A 50 -2.30 -7.27 3.78
CA CYS A 50 -3.08 -6.61 4.82
C CYS A 50 -3.36 -7.63 5.92
N TYR A 51 -3.08 -7.25 7.16
CA TYR A 51 -3.18 -8.15 8.30
C TYR A 51 -3.88 -7.48 9.48
N ASP A 52 -5.02 -8.05 9.85
CA ASP A 52 -5.81 -7.68 11.02
C ASP A 52 -5.65 -8.79 12.05
N PRO A 53 -4.76 -8.64 13.04
CA PRO A 53 -4.49 -9.70 13.99
C PRO A 53 -5.70 -10.07 14.85
N GLU A 54 -6.56 -9.11 15.17
CA GLU A 54 -7.76 -9.39 15.96
C GLU A 54 -8.73 -10.30 15.20
N ALA A 55 -8.94 -10.05 13.91
CA ALA A 55 -9.82 -10.86 13.07
C ALA A 55 -9.30 -12.30 12.91
N ASP A 56 -7.97 -12.49 12.94
CA ASP A 56 -7.35 -13.83 12.88
C ASP A 56 -7.24 -14.51 14.24
N GLY A 57 -7.67 -13.86 15.33
CA GLY A 57 -7.55 -14.40 16.66
C GLY A 57 -6.13 -14.37 17.24
N ASP A 58 -5.26 -13.53 16.70
CA ASP A 58 -3.85 -13.44 17.10
C ASP A 58 -3.62 -12.42 18.21
N GLY A 59 -4.68 -11.84 18.77
CA GLY A 59 -4.59 -10.89 19.88
C GLY A 59 -5.22 -9.55 19.57
N GLU A 60 -5.00 -8.60 20.48
CA GLU A 60 -5.55 -7.26 20.34
C GLU A 60 -4.74 -6.42 19.37
N GLN A 61 -5.41 -5.43 18.80
CA GLN A 61 -4.88 -4.57 17.75
C GLN A 61 -3.95 -3.46 18.24
N GLY A 62 -3.86 -3.23 19.54
CA GLY A 62 -3.13 -2.08 20.08
C GLY A 62 -1.65 -2.06 19.66
N GLY A 63 -1.22 -0.95 19.10
CA GLY A 63 0.19 -0.74 18.78
C GLY A 63 0.67 -1.24 17.43
N TRP A 64 -0.18 -1.85 16.62
CA TRP A 64 0.17 -2.32 15.29
C TRP A 64 0.20 -1.14 14.31
N ARG A 65 1.39 -0.61 14.02
CA ARG A 65 1.56 0.51 13.08
C ARG A 65 2.91 0.44 12.41
N LEU A 66 2.98 0.93 11.17
CA LEU A 66 4.25 1.23 10.53
C LEU A 66 4.83 2.50 11.16
N HIS A 67 6.16 2.59 11.15
CA HIS A 67 6.82 3.83 11.53
C HIS A 67 6.34 4.98 10.64
N PRO A 68 6.13 6.21 11.16
CA PRO A 68 5.59 7.33 10.37
C PRO A 68 6.41 7.68 9.12
N LEU A 69 7.69 7.32 9.07
CA LEU A 69 8.56 7.58 7.94
C LEU A 69 8.77 6.35 7.06
N GLN A 70 8.13 5.24 7.37
CA GLN A 70 8.26 4.01 6.60
C GLN A 70 7.18 3.96 5.53
N TYR A 71 7.38 4.73 4.48
CA TYR A 71 6.49 4.73 3.34
C TYR A 71 6.62 3.44 2.54
N LEU A 72 5.49 2.87 2.14
CA LEU A 72 5.46 1.84 1.12
C LEU A 72 5.31 2.52 -0.23
N TYR A 73 6.19 2.18 -1.17
CA TYR A 73 6.21 2.77 -2.51
C TYR A 73 5.64 1.78 -3.51
N PHE A 74 4.63 2.22 -4.24
CA PHE A 74 3.98 1.43 -5.29
C PHE A 74 4.20 2.11 -6.64
N ALA A 75 4.71 1.37 -7.61
CA ALA A 75 4.80 1.84 -8.98
C ALA A 75 3.47 1.59 -9.68
N VAL A 76 2.94 2.61 -10.34
CA VAL A 76 1.63 2.53 -11.00
C VAL A 76 1.71 3.03 -12.44
N PRO A 77 0.86 2.50 -13.34
CA PRO A 77 0.88 2.89 -14.75
C PRO A 77 0.27 4.27 -15.02
N ASP A 78 -0.66 4.72 -14.17
CA ASP A 78 -1.36 5.99 -14.35
C ASP A 78 -1.46 6.71 -13.00
N LEU A 79 -0.55 7.66 -12.79
CA LEU A 79 -0.43 8.33 -11.50
C LEU A 79 -1.64 9.20 -11.18
N GLU A 80 -2.18 9.92 -12.15
CA GLU A 80 -3.35 10.79 -11.96
C GLU A 80 -4.60 9.97 -11.62
N ASP A 81 -4.79 8.85 -12.31
CA ASP A 81 -5.91 7.95 -12.03
C ASP A 81 -5.78 7.34 -10.63
N THR A 82 -4.55 6.95 -10.25
CA THR A 82 -4.29 6.41 -8.91
C THR A 82 -4.63 7.43 -7.82
N LEU A 83 -4.25 8.70 -8.02
CA LEU A 83 -4.58 9.76 -7.07
C LEU A 83 -6.10 9.90 -6.90
N ALA A 84 -6.84 9.88 -8.01
CA ALA A 84 -8.30 9.94 -7.96
C ALA A 84 -8.90 8.74 -7.22
N ARG A 85 -8.36 7.54 -7.45
CA ARG A 85 -8.81 6.33 -6.75
C ARG A 85 -8.53 6.39 -5.25
N VAL A 86 -7.38 6.89 -4.85
CA VAL A 86 -7.04 7.07 -3.43
C VAL A 86 -8.06 7.98 -2.76
N GLN A 87 -8.39 9.10 -3.37
CA GLN A 87 -9.37 10.04 -2.84
C GLN A 87 -10.76 9.40 -2.75
N THR A 88 -11.21 8.75 -3.81
CA THR A 88 -12.51 8.09 -3.86
C THR A 88 -12.63 6.98 -2.82
N ALA A 89 -11.54 6.25 -2.57
CA ALA A 89 -11.52 5.12 -1.64
C ALA A 89 -11.35 5.54 -0.17
N GLY A 90 -11.19 6.83 0.11
CA GLY A 90 -11.12 7.34 1.48
C GLY A 90 -9.71 7.56 2.02
N GLY A 91 -8.70 7.58 1.16
CA GLY A 91 -7.35 7.98 1.53
C GLY A 91 -7.20 9.49 1.58
N ILE A 92 -6.10 9.95 2.14
CA ILE A 92 -5.78 11.37 2.28
C ILE A 92 -4.53 11.67 1.47
N ILE A 93 -4.60 12.66 0.58
CA ILE A 93 -3.42 13.12 -0.15
C ILE A 93 -2.62 14.05 0.75
N VAL A 94 -1.39 13.67 1.05
CA VAL A 94 -0.48 14.44 1.92
C VAL A 94 0.29 15.46 1.09
N ALA A 95 0.77 15.06 -0.09
CA ALA A 95 1.48 15.95 -1.01
C ALA A 95 1.10 15.55 -2.43
N ASP A 96 0.70 16.53 -3.21
CA ASP A 96 0.23 16.34 -4.57
C ASP A 96 1.35 15.85 -5.51
N ILE A 97 0.96 15.41 -6.70
CA ILE A 97 1.89 14.94 -7.72
C ILE A 97 2.96 15.99 -7.99
N ASP A 98 4.22 15.55 -7.93
CA ASP A 98 5.37 16.40 -8.21
C ASP A 98 6.52 15.53 -8.72
N THR A 99 7.47 16.17 -9.42
CA THR A 99 8.70 15.51 -9.85
C THR A 99 9.78 15.77 -8.82
N MET A 100 10.37 14.69 -8.30
CA MET A 100 11.43 14.80 -7.31
C MET A 100 12.78 15.14 -7.94
N PRO A 101 13.73 15.69 -7.15
CA PRO A 101 15.05 16.00 -7.69
C PRO A 101 15.79 14.80 -8.31
N TRP A 102 15.46 13.59 -7.88
CA TRP A 102 16.06 12.36 -8.43
C TRP A 102 15.28 11.79 -9.62
N GLY A 103 14.28 12.51 -10.13
CA GLY A 103 13.62 12.21 -11.39
C GLY A 103 12.30 11.46 -11.29
N GLU A 104 11.96 10.89 -10.15
CA GLU A 104 10.69 10.19 -9.97
C GLU A 104 9.52 11.17 -9.86
N ARG A 105 8.43 10.85 -10.54
CA ARG A 105 7.17 11.58 -10.46
C ARG A 105 6.23 10.80 -9.55
N LEU A 106 5.78 11.41 -8.47
CA LEU A 106 5.08 10.70 -7.41
C LEU A 106 4.15 11.61 -6.60
N PHE A 107 3.33 10.99 -5.74
CA PHE A 107 2.60 11.70 -4.69
C PHE A 107 2.60 10.88 -3.40
N TYR A 108 2.43 11.57 -2.28
CA TYR A 108 2.36 10.96 -0.95
C TYR A 108 0.94 10.99 -0.43
N ALA A 109 0.54 9.91 0.24
CA ALA A 109 -0.81 9.76 0.77
C ALA A 109 -0.79 8.98 2.08
N ARG A 110 -1.93 8.94 2.74
CA ARG A 110 -2.21 8.04 3.86
C ARG A 110 -3.41 7.20 3.53
N ASP A 111 -3.36 5.94 3.91
CA ASP A 111 -4.51 5.06 3.78
C ASP A 111 -5.54 5.37 4.88
N PRO A 112 -6.72 4.70 4.90
CA PRO A 112 -7.76 4.98 5.91
C PRO A 112 -7.32 4.74 7.36
N PHE A 113 -6.21 4.06 7.58
CA PHE A 113 -5.67 3.78 8.92
C PHE A 113 -4.53 4.72 9.30
N GLY A 114 -4.19 5.67 8.43
CA GLY A 114 -3.10 6.60 8.64
C GLY A 114 -1.73 6.07 8.21
N SER A 115 -1.66 4.90 7.58
CA SER A 115 -0.39 4.35 7.10
C SER A 115 0.13 5.15 5.91
N PRO A 116 1.43 5.53 5.93
CA PRO A 116 2.00 6.31 4.84
C PRO A 116 2.24 5.45 3.61
N VAL A 117 1.80 5.94 2.46
CA VAL A 117 1.98 5.29 1.16
C VAL A 117 2.42 6.32 0.12
N CYS A 118 3.22 5.87 -0.84
CA CYS A 118 3.69 6.70 -1.95
C CYS A 118 3.42 5.95 -3.25
N PHE A 119 2.91 6.68 -4.24
CA PHE A 119 2.66 6.12 -5.57
C PHE A 119 3.56 6.83 -6.57
N VAL A 120 4.25 6.04 -7.39
CA VAL A 120 5.27 6.52 -8.32
C VAL A 120 4.84 6.15 -9.74
N ASP A 121 4.97 7.10 -10.67
CA ASP A 121 4.78 6.83 -12.09
C ASP A 121 5.84 5.82 -12.55
N GLU A 122 5.38 4.64 -13.01
CA GLU A 122 6.29 3.55 -13.37
C GLU A 122 7.24 3.90 -14.51
N ARG A 123 6.94 4.94 -15.30
CA ARG A 123 7.83 5.42 -16.36
C ARG A 123 9.03 6.21 -15.83
N THR A 124 9.05 6.54 -14.54
CA THR A 124 10.06 7.39 -13.92
C THR A 124 10.85 6.68 -12.82
N LEU A 125 10.76 5.36 -12.71
CA LEU A 125 11.38 4.60 -11.63
C LEU A 125 12.89 4.70 -11.65
N PHE A 126 13.47 4.69 -10.45
CA PHE A 126 14.90 4.49 -10.29
C PHE A 126 15.26 3.05 -10.71
N THR A 127 16.17 2.92 -11.63
CA THR A 127 16.51 1.60 -12.20
C THR A 127 17.92 1.13 -11.85
N GLY A 128 18.54 1.75 -10.89
CA GLY A 128 19.86 1.38 -10.44
C GLY A 128 20.89 2.44 -10.59
#